data_418ce01bc8fb8874c80d71b17535ea07
#
_entry.id   418ce01bc8fb8874c80d71b17535ea07
#
_cell.length_a   1.000
_cell.length_b   1.000
_cell.length_c   1.000
_cell.angle_alpha   90.00
_cell.angle_beta   90.00
_cell.angle_gamma   90.00
#
_symmetry.space_group_name_H-M   'P 1'
#
loop_
_entity.id
_entity.type
_entity.pdbx_description
1 polymer ?
#
loop_
_entity_poly.entity_id
_entity_poly.type
_entity_poly.pdbx_seq_one_letter_code
_entity_poly.pdbx_strand_id
1 'polypeptide(L)'
;MPTKILHKEKLIPGRTSKLVLDAPQIAATARPGHFVILRVDEHGERFPLTIADTDKENGTITIVYLVLGRSTQMLEDLNEGDVIQDVCGPLGRATHIEEFPAPKKVICVGGGTGVAAMHHIAKGHHDAGNYVIACIGARNKDLLLFHKELSLFCDEVLVSTDDGSMGSQGIVTDLVRNRLDEEGENIAEVVAVGPVPMMQAVAELTRGYEKPTTVSLNSLMVDGLGMCGACRVTVGGEMKFTCVDGPEFDGHKVDFAELRTRLGSFRTQEGQAREERPCNCMDKLAEKKED
;
A
#
# COMPACT_ATOMS: atom_id res chain seq x y z
N MET A 1 -1.84 17.89 -11.42
CA MET A 1 -0.80 18.74 -12.05
C MET A 1 0.22 17.84 -12.73
N PRO A 2 0.80 18.24 -13.87
CA PRO A 2 1.89 17.51 -14.49
C PRO A 2 3.05 17.37 -13.50
N THR A 3 3.54 16.16 -13.32
CA THR A 3 4.51 15.84 -12.26
C THR A 3 5.65 15.02 -12.84
N LYS A 4 6.89 15.49 -12.66
CA LYS A 4 8.08 14.85 -13.20
C LYS A 4 8.51 13.65 -12.37
N ILE A 5 8.94 12.58 -13.04
CA ILE A 5 9.60 11.43 -12.42
C ILE A 5 11.08 11.79 -12.23
N LEU A 6 11.53 11.86 -10.99
CA LEU A 6 12.93 12.16 -10.65
C LEU A 6 13.78 10.90 -10.59
N HIS A 7 13.19 9.80 -10.09
CA HIS A 7 13.89 8.51 -9.97
C HIS A 7 12.93 7.36 -10.17
N LYS A 8 13.40 6.30 -10.82
CA LYS A 8 12.66 5.05 -11.02
C LYS A 8 13.53 3.85 -10.69
N GLU A 9 13.02 2.98 -9.83
CA GLU A 9 13.70 1.76 -9.41
C GLU A 9 12.77 0.56 -9.56
N LYS A 10 13.27 -0.53 -10.16
CA LYS A 10 12.57 -1.82 -10.23
C LYS A 10 12.90 -2.63 -8.99
N LEU A 11 12.00 -2.63 -8.01
CA LEU A 11 12.16 -3.37 -6.75
C LEU A 11 12.06 -4.89 -6.99
N ILE A 12 11.10 -5.30 -7.80
CA ILE A 12 10.95 -6.69 -8.27
C ILE A 12 10.81 -6.62 -9.79
N PRO A 13 11.81 -7.07 -10.57
CA PRO A 13 11.80 -6.97 -12.03
C PRO A 13 10.51 -7.51 -12.64
N GLY A 14 9.90 -6.73 -13.55
CA GLY A 14 8.65 -7.07 -14.23
C GLY A 14 7.41 -7.11 -13.34
N ARG A 15 7.51 -6.70 -12.07
CA ARG A 15 6.41 -6.81 -11.12
C ARG A 15 6.15 -5.58 -10.27
N THR A 16 7.18 -5.03 -9.62
CA THR A 16 7.00 -3.93 -8.66
C THR A 16 8.06 -2.87 -8.89
N SER A 17 7.61 -1.63 -9.03
CA SER A 17 8.48 -0.48 -9.25
C SER A 17 8.21 0.61 -8.20
N LYS A 18 9.24 1.41 -7.95
CA LYS A 18 9.23 2.60 -7.09
C LYS A 18 9.51 3.82 -7.96
N LEU A 19 8.74 4.88 -7.76
CA LEU A 19 8.97 6.19 -8.35
C LEU A 19 9.14 7.23 -7.26
N VAL A 20 10.08 8.15 -7.48
CA VAL A 20 10.20 9.40 -6.73
C VAL A 20 9.73 10.52 -7.64
N LEU A 21 8.74 11.28 -7.20
CA LEU A 21 8.05 12.31 -7.97
C LEU A 21 8.36 13.70 -7.41
N ASP A 22 8.56 14.67 -8.30
CA ASP A 22 8.70 16.09 -7.97
C ASP A 22 7.32 16.68 -7.66
N ALA A 23 6.94 16.72 -6.39
CA ALA A 23 5.61 17.08 -5.94
C ALA A 23 5.64 17.92 -4.64
N PRO A 24 6.27 19.11 -4.64
CA PRO A 24 6.54 19.86 -3.41
C PRO A 24 5.28 20.27 -2.65
N GLN A 25 4.18 20.59 -3.34
CA GLN A 25 2.91 20.94 -2.68
C GLN A 25 2.29 19.74 -1.96
N ILE A 26 2.42 18.53 -2.54
CA ILE A 26 1.95 17.29 -1.93
C ILE A 26 2.86 16.92 -0.76
N ALA A 27 4.19 16.91 -0.98
CA ALA A 27 5.19 16.55 0.03
C ALA A 27 5.08 17.42 1.29
N ALA A 28 4.80 18.72 1.15
CA ALA A 28 4.68 19.64 2.27
C ALA A 28 3.56 19.27 3.26
N THR A 29 2.48 18.64 2.78
CA THR A 29 1.26 18.37 3.57
C THR A 29 0.93 16.89 3.72
N ALA A 30 1.56 16.01 2.93
CA ALA A 30 1.35 14.58 3.03
C ALA A 30 1.83 14.03 4.38
N ARG A 31 1.10 13.05 4.88
CA ARG A 31 1.36 12.30 6.12
C ARG A 31 1.14 10.81 5.86
N PRO A 32 1.62 9.92 6.72
CA PRO A 32 1.30 8.49 6.64
C PRO A 32 -0.20 8.23 6.43
N GLY A 33 -0.54 7.23 5.63
CA GLY A 33 -1.92 6.88 5.27
C GLY A 33 -2.51 7.66 4.09
N HIS A 34 -1.93 8.79 3.69
CA HIS A 34 -2.36 9.52 2.51
C HIS A 34 -2.01 8.79 1.21
N PHE A 35 -2.78 9.07 0.16
CA PHE A 35 -2.57 8.55 -1.18
C PHE A 35 -2.69 9.68 -2.23
N VAL A 36 -2.37 9.36 -3.46
CA VAL A 36 -2.57 10.23 -4.63
C VAL A 36 -3.43 9.51 -5.67
N ILE A 37 -4.17 10.27 -6.47
CA ILE A 37 -4.78 9.79 -7.72
C ILE A 37 -3.86 10.21 -8.86
N LEU A 38 -3.46 9.25 -9.69
CA LEU A 38 -2.67 9.47 -10.89
C LEU A 38 -3.51 9.28 -12.14
N ARG A 39 -3.10 10.00 -13.19
CA ARG A 39 -3.50 9.78 -14.57
C ARG A 39 -2.26 9.95 -15.44
N VAL A 40 -1.86 8.90 -16.15
CA VAL A 40 -0.56 8.84 -16.85
C VAL A 40 -0.52 9.80 -18.02
N ASP A 41 -1.55 9.79 -18.89
CA ASP A 41 -1.72 10.66 -20.05
C ASP A 41 -3.19 11.11 -20.21
N GLU A 42 -3.50 11.87 -21.25
CA GLU A 42 -4.84 12.40 -21.47
C GLU A 42 -5.91 11.33 -21.75
N HIS A 43 -5.51 10.13 -22.17
CA HIS A 43 -6.37 8.97 -22.40
C HIS A 43 -6.32 7.94 -21.28
N GLY A 44 -5.47 8.18 -20.27
CA GLY A 44 -5.25 7.30 -19.12
C GLY A 44 -6.42 7.33 -18.15
N GLU A 45 -6.63 6.21 -17.49
CA GLU A 45 -7.56 6.09 -16.37
C GLU A 45 -6.97 6.72 -15.11
N ARG A 46 -7.85 7.12 -14.20
CA ARG A 46 -7.46 7.57 -12.86
C ARG A 46 -7.38 6.38 -11.92
N PHE A 47 -6.31 6.29 -11.15
CA PHE A 47 -6.12 5.22 -10.18
C PHE A 47 -5.36 5.70 -8.94
N PRO A 48 -5.67 5.14 -7.75
CA PRO A 48 -5.03 5.51 -6.50
C PRO A 48 -3.69 4.78 -6.32
N LEU A 49 -2.70 5.49 -5.77
CA LEU A 49 -1.49 4.89 -5.21
C LEU A 49 -1.17 5.55 -3.87
N THR A 50 -0.85 4.73 -2.88
CA THR A 50 -0.48 5.22 -1.56
C THR A 50 0.89 5.89 -1.60
N ILE A 51 1.04 6.98 -0.85
CA ILE A 51 2.33 7.64 -0.63
C ILE A 51 3.14 6.77 0.33
N ALA A 52 4.23 6.19 -0.17
CA ALA A 52 5.09 5.27 0.58
C ALA A 52 6.15 5.99 1.43
N ASP A 53 6.51 7.21 1.06
CA ASP A 53 7.38 8.11 1.82
C ASP A 53 7.26 9.54 1.31
N THR A 54 7.72 10.50 2.13
CA THR A 54 7.74 11.93 1.79
C THR A 54 9.07 12.56 2.20
N ASP A 55 9.64 13.35 1.32
CA ASP A 55 10.78 14.22 1.63
C ASP A 55 10.34 15.67 1.46
N LYS A 56 10.10 16.34 2.58
CA LYS A 56 9.64 17.73 2.62
C LYS A 56 10.71 18.72 2.22
N GLU A 57 11.98 18.40 2.49
CA GLU A 57 13.13 19.28 2.19
C GLU A 57 13.38 19.32 0.68
N ASN A 58 13.33 18.15 0.03
CA ASN A 58 13.51 18.03 -1.41
C ASN A 58 12.21 18.17 -2.19
N GLY A 59 11.05 18.26 -1.52
CA GLY A 59 9.75 18.44 -2.15
C GLY A 59 9.30 17.21 -2.95
N THR A 60 9.63 16.00 -2.49
CA THR A 60 9.33 14.77 -3.22
C THR A 60 8.39 13.83 -2.47
N ILE A 61 7.65 13.04 -3.24
CA ILE A 61 6.90 11.90 -2.73
C ILE A 61 7.38 10.62 -3.39
N THR A 62 7.35 9.53 -2.64
CA THR A 62 7.64 8.19 -3.14
C THR A 62 6.36 7.39 -3.27
N ILE A 63 6.16 6.75 -4.42
CA ILE A 63 5.09 5.78 -4.65
C ILE A 63 5.67 4.42 -5.06
N VAL A 64 4.99 3.35 -4.65
CA VAL A 64 5.35 1.97 -5.03
C VAL A 64 4.11 1.29 -5.59
N TYR A 65 4.26 0.64 -6.74
CA TYR A 65 3.13 0.02 -7.41
C TYR A 65 3.46 -1.34 -7.98
N LEU A 66 2.42 -2.17 -8.03
CA LEU A 66 2.43 -3.45 -8.71
C LEU A 66 2.00 -3.26 -10.17
N VAL A 67 2.80 -3.74 -11.10
CA VAL A 67 2.44 -3.76 -12.52
C VAL A 67 1.44 -4.89 -12.73
N LEU A 68 0.15 -4.55 -12.70
CA LEU A 68 -0.93 -5.54 -12.73
C LEU A 68 -1.91 -5.32 -13.89
N GLY A 69 -2.27 -4.07 -14.18
CA GLY A 69 -3.27 -3.70 -15.17
C GLY A 69 -2.75 -2.66 -16.15
N ARG A 70 -3.63 -2.23 -17.09
CA ARG A 70 -3.29 -1.26 -18.14
C ARG A 70 -2.67 0.02 -17.58
N SER A 71 -3.29 0.63 -16.59
CA SER A 71 -2.84 1.92 -16.02
C SER A 71 -1.45 1.83 -15.39
N THR A 72 -1.17 0.74 -14.64
CA THR A 72 0.15 0.51 -14.04
C THR A 72 1.20 0.08 -15.06
N GLN A 73 0.79 -0.56 -16.18
CA GLN A 73 1.68 -0.83 -17.30
C GLN A 73 2.07 0.47 -18.02
N MET A 74 1.12 1.38 -18.27
CA MET A 74 1.42 2.70 -18.84
C MET A 74 2.39 3.49 -17.95
N LEU A 75 2.23 3.41 -16.63
CA LEU A 75 3.15 4.01 -15.66
C LEU A 75 4.54 3.35 -15.71
N GLU A 76 4.59 2.03 -15.93
CA GLU A 76 5.85 1.29 -16.06
C GLU A 76 6.60 1.63 -17.36
N ASP A 77 5.91 2.05 -18.42
CA ASP A 77 6.52 2.47 -19.69
C ASP A 77 7.23 3.84 -19.58
N LEU A 78 6.90 4.66 -18.57
CA LEU A 78 7.59 5.94 -18.32
C LEU A 78 8.98 5.73 -17.71
N ASN A 79 9.88 6.65 -17.97
CA ASN A 79 11.25 6.67 -17.50
C ASN A 79 11.54 7.88 -16.59
N GLU A 80 12.72 7.93 -16.00
CA GLU A 80 13.22 9.11 -15.31
C GLU A 80 13.26 10.30 -16.27
N GLY A 81 12.75 11.43 -15.81
CA GLY A 81 12.61 12.65 -16.60
C GLY A 81 11.27 12.81 -17.31
N ASP A 82 10.51 11.72 -17.50
CA ASP A 82 9.16 11.79 -18.07
C ASP A 82 8.17 12.44 -17.08
N VAL A 83 7.02 12.82 -17.60
CA VAL A 83 5.98 13.55 -16.85
C VAL A 83 4.71 12.73 -16.79
N ILE A 84 4.19 12.53 -15.59
CA ILE A 84 2.84 12.04 -15.34
C ILE A 84 1.87 13.22 -15.52
N GLN A 85 0.85 13.06 -16.36
CA GLN A 85 -0.10 14.12 -16.72
C GLN A 85 -0.79 14.75 -15.52
N ASP A 86 -1.33 13.92 -14.62
CA ASP A 86 -1.94 14.41 -13.40
C ASP A 86 -1.51 13.58 -12.19
N VAL A 87 -1.13 14.29 -11.14
CA VAL A 87 -0.98 13.78 -9.78
C VAL A 87 -1.79 14.69 -8.86
N CYS A 88 -2.80 14.14 -8.23
CA CYS A 88 -3.71 14.85 -7.32
C CYS A 88 -3.59 14.28 -5.91
N GLY A 89 -3.29 15.13 -4.95
CA GLY A 89 -3.13 14.75 -3.54
C GLY A 89 -2.56 15.86 -2.66
N PRO A 90 -2.26 15.59 -1.40
CA PRO A 90 -2.58 14.32 -0.74
C PRO A 90 -4.09 14.16 -0.54
N LEU A 91 -4.56 12.92 -0.66
CA LEU A 91 -5.97 12.54 -0.51
C LEU A 91 -6.13 11.55 0.64
N GLY A 92 -7.37 11.39 1.09
CA GLY A 92 -7.71 10.54 2.23
C GLY A 92 -7.44 11.22 3.57
N ARG A 93 -7.60 10.44 4.63
CA ARG A 93 -7.25 10.85 5.99
C ARG A 93 -5.88 10.28 6.34
N ALA A 94 -5.08 11.07 7.03
CA ALA A 94 -3.82 10.58 7.58
C ALA A 94 -4.09 9.51 8.64
N THR A 95 -3.17 8.56 8.77
CA THR A 95 -3.14 7.61 9.87
C THR A 95 -3.27 8.36 11.20
N HIS A 96 -4.14 7.86 12.06
CA HIS A 96 -4.22 8.33 13.44
C HIS A 96 -3.05 7.74 14.22
N ILE A 97 -2.08 8.57 14.56
CA ILE A 97 -0.89 8.17 15.30
C ILE A 97 -0.95 8.83 16.67
N GLU A 98 -0.99 8.00 17.70
CA GLU A 98 -0.86 8.40 19.10
C GLU A 98 0.45 7.89 19.67
N GLU A 99 1.03 8.62 20.60
CA GLU A 99 2.16 8.14 21.41
C GLU A 99 1.63 7.21 22.50
N PHE A 100 2.10 5.97 22.53
CA PHE A 100 1.74 5.00 23.53
C PHE A 100 2.86 4.90 24.59
N PRO A 101 2.55 5.09 25.89
CA PRO A 101 3.56 4.98 26.91
C PRO A 101 4.07 3.54 27.03
N ALA A 102 5.37 3.37 27.28
CA ALA A 102 5.95 2.07 27.56
C ALA A 102 5.21 1.34 28.69
N PRO A 103 5.03 0.03 28.62
CA PRO A 103 5.60 -0.93 27.65
C PRO A 103 4.77 -1.16 26.38
N LYS A 104 3.86 -0.26 26.03
CA LYS A 104 2.97 -0.44 24.89
C LYS A 104 3.72 -0.43 23.56
N LYS A 105 3.28 -1.29 22.63
CA LYS A 105 3.88 -1.51 21.31
C LYS A 105 2.81 -1.46 20.21
N VAL A 106 3.24 -1.12 19.00
CA VAL A 106 2.39 -1.14 17.78
C VAL A 106 2.88 -2.24 16.86
N ILE A 107 1.97 -3.09 16.38
CA ILE A 107 2.27 -4.07 15.33
C ILE A 107 1.82 -3.51 13.99
N CYS A 108 2.77 -3.31 13.06
CA CYS A 108 2.51 -2.93 11.67
C CYS A 108 2.65 -4.16 10.77
N VAL A 109 1.55 -4.57 10.12
CA VAL A 109 1.48 -5.79 9.31
C VAL A 109 1.43 -5.44 7.84
N GLY A 110 2.37 -5.94 7.05
CA GLY A 110 2.46 -5.68 5.62
C GLY A 110 2.47 -6.93 4.75
N GLY A 111 1.73 -6.91 3.64
CA GLY A 111 1.74 -7.99 2.65
C GLY A 111 1.84 -7.48 1.21
N GLY A 112 2.70 -8.10 0.41
CA GLY A 112 2.94 -7.71 -0.98
C GLY A 112 3.34 -6.23 -1.10
N THR A 113 2.77 -5.49 -2.06
CA THR A 113 3.05 -4.05 -2.21
C THR A 113 2.51 -3.19 -1.07
N GLY A 114 1.59 -3.72 -0.25
CA GLY A 114 1.09 -3.02 0.94
C GLY A 114 2.18 -2.75 1.97
N VAL A 115 3.30 -3.50 1.94
CA VAL A 115 4.47 -3.22 2.78
C VAL A 115 5.01 -1.80 2.57
N ALA A 116 4.95 -1.26 1.36
CA ALA A 116 5.41 0.10 1.08
C ALA A 116 4.54 1.17 1.77
N ALA A 117 3.23 0.98 1.79
CA ALA A 117 2.32 1.87 2.52
C ALA A 117 2.48 1.69 4.04
N MET A 118 2.59 0.44 4.50
CA MET A 118 2.85 0.12 5.92
C MET A 118 4.18 0.72 6.41
N HIS A 119 5.22 0.74 5.56
CA HIS A 119 6.51 1.37 5.87
C HIS A 119 6.34 2.84 6.30
N HIS A 120 5.56 3.63 5.55
CA HIS A 120 5.32 5.03 5.89
C HIS A 120 4.54 5.19 7.21
N ILE A 121 3.58 4.29 7.48
CA ILE A 121 2.82 4.27 8.73
C ILE A 121 3.73 3.87 9.90
N ALA A 122 4.53 2.82 9.74
CA ALA A 122 5.48 2.36 10.74
C ALA A 122 6.51 3.44 11.11
N LYS A 123 7.02 4.16 10.09
CA LYS A 123 7.90 5.32 10.29
C LYS A 123 7.21 6.42 11.09
N GLY A 124 5.95 6.71 10.79
CA GLY A 124 5.17 7.69 11.55
C GLY A 124 4.99 7.30 13.02
N HIS A 125 4.75 6.03 13.33
CA HIS A 125 4.69 5.54 14.71
C HIS A 125 6.06 5.64 15.41
N HIS A 126 7.13 5.25 14.71
CA HIS A 126 8.49 5.37 15.24
C HIS A 126 8.85 6.84 15.55
N ASP A 127 8.55 7.76 14.63
CA ASP A 127 8.82 9.20 14.80
C ASP A 127 7.99 9.81 15.96
N ALA A 128 6.85 9.22 16.29
CA ALA A 128 6.03 9.57 17.46
C ALA A 128 6.52 8.92 18.77
N GLY A 129 7.63 8.16 18.74
CA GLY A 129 8.24 7.54 19.94
C GLY A 129 7.65 6.17 20.31
N ASN A 130 6.85 5.56 19.45
CA ASN A 130 6.29 4.23 19.72
C ASN A 130 7.31 3.12 19.46
N TYR A 131 7.20 2.04 20.23
CA TYR A 131 7.87 0.78 19.93
C TYR A 131 7.16 0.08 18.77
N VAL A 132 7.84 -0.10 17.65
CA VAL A 132 7.24 -0.61 16.41
C VAL A 132 7.75 -2.01 16.07
N ILE A 133 6.82 -2.96 15.96
CA ILE A 133 7.05 -4.30 15.46
C ILE A 133 6.50 -4.39 14.04
N ALA A 134 7.37 -4.49 13.05
CA ALA A 134 6.96 -4.72 11.66
C ALA A 134 6.86 -6.22 11.36
N CYS A 135 5.68 -6.69 10.96
CA CYS A 135 5.45 -8.05 10.48
C CYS A 135 5.24 -8.02 8.97
N ILE A 136 6.15 -8.60 8.20
CA ILE A 136 6.04 -8.63 6.73
C ILE A 136 5.95 -10.06 6.21
N GLY A 137 5.08 -10.25 5.20
CA GLY A 137 4.83 -11.55 4.59
C GLY A 137 4.91 -11.53 3.08
N ALA A 138 5.51 -12.58 2.49
CA ALA A 138 5.55 -12.82 1.06
C ALA A 138 5.53 -14.32 0.74
N ARG A 139 5.28 -14.68 -0.53
CA ARG A 139 5.35 -16.09 -0.95
C ARG A 139 6.76 -16.68 -0.85
N ASN A 140 7.77 -15.87 -1.11
CA ASN A 140 9.19 -16.23 -1.02
C ASN A 140 10.05 -14.98 -0.78
N LYS A 141 11.34 -15.17 -0.50
CA LYS A 141 12.29 -14.10 -0.22
C LYS A 141 12.45 -13.08 -1.35
N ASP A 142 12.30 -13.49 -2.61
CA ASP A 142 12.51 -12.61 -3.77
C ASP A 142 11.33 -11.64 -3.97
N LEU A 143 10.22 -11.88 -3.28
CA LEU A 143 9.03 -11.03 -3.26
C LEU A 143 8.90 -10.16 -2.00
N LEU A 144 9.87 -10.24 -1.08
CA LEU A 144 9.92 -9.39 0.10
C LEU A 144 10.30 -7.96 -0.30
N LEU A 145 9.54 -7.01 0.20
CA LEU A 145 9.75 -5.58 0.00
C LEU A 145 10.10 -4.91 1.32
N PHE A 146 10.95 -3.90 1.27
CA PHE A 146 11.24 -2.97 2.38
C PHE A 146 11.79 -3.62 3.67
N HIS A 147 12.26 -4.87 3.61
CA HIS A 147 12.82 -5.53 4.79
C HIS A 147 14.02 -4.76 5.37
N LYS A 148 14.93 -4.30 4.50
CA LYS A 148 16.11 -3.55 4.94
C LYS A 148 15.73 -2.17 5.45
N GLU A 149 14.85 -1.48 4.74
CA GLU A 149 14.38 -0.14 5.07
C GLU A 149 13.66 -0.12 6.43
N LEU A 150 12.79 -1.07 6.69
CA LEU A 150 12.11 -1.23 7.98
C LEU A 150 13.11 -1.51 9.11
N SER A 151 14.16 -2.29 8.86
CA SER A 151 15.20 -2.60 9.85
C SER A 151 16.05 -1.39 10.24
N LEU A 152 15.93 -0.26 9.54
CA LEU A 152 16.68 0.95 9.89
C LEU A 152 16.03 1.73 11.06
N PHE A 153 14.74 1.54 11.31
CA PHE A 153 14.02 2.34 12.30
C PHE A 153 13.02 1.54 13.16
N CYS A 154 12.46 0.44 12.67
CA CYS A 154 11.61 -0.41 13.51
C CYS A 154 12.43 -1.10 14.60
N ASP A 155 11.87 -1.23 15.78
CA ASP A 155 12.51 -1.92 16.91
C ASP A 155 12.63 -3.42 16.64
N GLU A 156 11.64 -3.99 15.94
CA GLU A 156 11.65 -5.38 15.49
C GLU A 156 11.10 -5.52 14.08
N VAL A 157 11.72 -6.39 13.27
CA VAL A 157 11.21 -6.78 11.94
C VAL A 157 11.08 -8.29 11.87
N LEU A 158 9.87 -8.77 11.78
CA LEU A 158 9.52 -10.17 11.70
C LEU A 158 9.12 -10.50 10.26
N VAL A 159 9.68 -11.59 9.73
CA VAL A 159 9.48 -12.01 8.34
C VAL A 159 8.87 -13.41 8.31
N SER A 160 7.85 -13.60 7.46
CA SER A 160 7.37 -14.92 7.07
C SER A 160 7.37 -15.07 5.55
N THR A 161 7.70 -16.29 5.09
CA THR A 161 7.53 -16.67 3.69
C THR A 161 6.79 -17.99 3.60
N ASP A 162 5.88 -18.11 2.62
CA ASP A 162 5.07 -19.33 2.48
C ASP A 162 5.96 -20.57 2.27
N ASP A 163 7.08 -20.41 1.55
CA ASP A 163 8.04 -21.47 1.24
C ASP A 163 9.18 -21.64 2.26
N GLY A 164 9.26 -20.78 3.29
CA GLY A 164 10.32 -20.81 4.30
C GLY A 164 11.68 -20.31 3.81
N SER A 165 11.76 -19.65 2.66
CA SER A 165 13.02 -19.17 2.09
C SER A 165 13.65 -18.01 2.87
N MET A 166 12.88 -17.32 3.71
CA MET A 166 13.37 -16.30 4.64
C MET A 166 12.41 -16.15 5.83
N GLY A 167 12.99 -16.01 7.04
CA GLY A 167 12.20 -15.87 8.27
C GLY A 167 11.49 -17.18 8.66
N SER A 168 10.31 -17.06 9.22
CA SER A 168 9.47 -18.21 9.57
C SER A 168 8.73 -18.73 8.33
N GLN A 169 8.59 -20.04 8.19
CA GLN A 169 7.71 -20.62 7.19
C GLN A 169 6.26 -20.46 7.64
N GLY A 170 5.41 -19.88 6.79
CA GLY A 170 4.00 -19.65 7.07
C GLY A 170 3.53 -18.29 6.60
N ILE A 171 2.36 -17.88 7.09
CA ILE A 171 1.71 -16.63 6.72
C ILE A 171 1.95 -15.55 7.78
N VAL A 172 1.82 -14.29 7.39
CA VAL A 172 2.11 -13.14 8.28
C VAL A 172 1.23 -13.11 9.54
N THR A 173 0.02 -13.65 9.48
CA THR A 173 -0.88 -13.77 10.64
C THR A 173 -0.34 -14.68 11.73
N ASP A 174 0.53 -15.64 11.41
CA ASP A 174 1.17 -16.48 12.41
C ASP A 174 2.18 -15.69 13.25
N LEU A 175 2.90 -14.75 12.62
CA LEU A 175 3.79 -13.82 13.35
C LEU A 175 2.99 -12.94 14.32
N VAL A 176 1.86 -12.40 13.85
CA VAL A 176 0.98 -11.57 14.69
C VAL A 176 0.42 -12.38 15.86
N ARG A 177 -0.06 -13.61 15.60
CA ARG A 177 -0.56 -14.53 16.64
C ARG A 177 0.49 -14.77 17.72
N ASN A 178 1.71 -15.16 17.31
CA ASN A 178 2.79 -15.44 18.24
C ASN A 178 3.09 -14.24 19.15
N ARG A 179 3.11 -13.03 18.58
CA ARG A 179 3.31 -11.81 19.38
C ARG A 179 2.15 -11.51 20.32
N LEU A 180 0.93 -11.75 19.90
CA LEU A 180 -0.25 -11.57 20.76
C LEU A 180 -0.28 -12.62 21.89
N ASP A 181 0.15 -13.84 21.63
CA ASP A 181 0.25 -14.89 22.66
C ASP A 181 1.36 -14.60 23.67
N GLU A 182 2.52 -14.07 23.21
CA GLU A 182 3.67 -13.78 24.05
C GLU A 182 3.47 -12.52 24.91
N GLU A 183 2.95 -11.45 24.35
CA GLU A 183 2.93 -10.14 24.98
C GLU A 183 1.69 -9.28 24.64
N GLY A 184 0.57 -9.92 24.36
CA GLY A 184 -0.65 -9.24 23.91
C GLY A 184 -1.08 -8.09 24.82
N GLU A 185 -0.87 -8.15 26.12
CA GLU A 185 -1.19 -7.06 27.05
C GLU A 185 -0.42 -5.77 26.72
N ASN A 186 0.77 -5.90 26.16
CA ASN A 186 1.62 -4.76 25.75
C ASN A 186 1.32 -4.25 24.34
N ILE A 187 0.53 -4.96 23.55
CA ILE A 187 0.13 -4.47 22.21
C ILE A 187 -1.00 -3.46 22.36
N ALA A 188 -0.74 -2.22 21.94
CA ALA A 188 -1.71 -1.13 21.95
C ALA A 188 -2.66 -1.24 20.75
N GLU A 189 -2.10 -1.44 19.55
CA GLU A 189 -2.86 -1.58 18.31
C GLU A 189 -2.12 -2.42 17.27
N VAL A 190 -2.88 -2.87 16.27
CA VAL A 190 -2.38 -3.55 15.09
C VAL A 190 -2.84 -2.79 13.84
N VAL A 191 -1.90 -2.44 12.96
CA VAL A 191 -2.20 -1.79 11.68
C VAL A 191 -1.87 -2.74 10.55
N ALA A 192 -2.83 -3.06 9.66
CA ALA A 192 -2.62 -4.02 8.59
C ALA A 192 -2.86 -3.39 7.21
N VAL A 193 -1.88 -3.55 6.32
CA VAL A 193 -1.90 -3.01 4.95
C VAL A 193 -1.48 -4.09 3.95
N GLY A 194 -2.36 -4.45 3.03
CA GLY A 194 -2.06 -5.48 2.05
C GLY A 194 -3.28 -6.05 1.33
N PRO A 195 -3.18 -7.27 0.84
CA PRO A 195 -4.31 -7.95 0.19
C PRO A 195 -5.52 -8.07 1.13
N VAL A 196 -6.73 -7.88 0.59
CA VAL A 196 -7.98 -7.94 1.37
C VAL A 196 -8.10 -9.22 2.21
N PRO A 197 -7.78 -10.44 1.70
CA PRO A 197 -7.81 -11.63 2.53
C PRO A 197 -6.86 -11.59 3.73
N MET A 198 -5.67 -10.97 3.57
CA MET A 198 -4.72 -10.81 4.67
C MET A 198 -5.26 -9.85 5.74
N MET A 199 -5.75 -8.68 5.33
CA MET A 199 -6.33 -7.70 6.26
C MET A 199 -7.52 -8.28 7.02
N GLN A 200 -8.39 -9.03 6.33
CA GLN A 200 -9.49 -9.75 6.95
C GLN A 200 -8.99 -10.76 8.01
N ALA A 201 -8.00 -11.58 7.64
CA ALA A 201 -7.46 -12.60 8.54
C ALA A 201 -6.80 -11.97 9.79
N VAL A 202 -6.08 -10.84 9.63
CA VAL A 202 -5.54 -10.08 10.76
C VAL A 202 -6.65 -9.53 11.65
N ALA A 203 -7.69 -8.92 11.06
CA ALA A 203 -8.81 -8.38 11.83
C ALA A 203 -9.61 -9.47 12.57
N GLU A 204 -9.83 -10.63 11.96
CA GLU A 204 -10.48 -11.77 12.60
C GLU A 204 -9.63 -12.33 13.75
N LEU A 205 -8.31 -12.45 13.56
CA LEU A 205 -7.37 -12.87 14.60
C LEU A 205 -7.40 -11.91 15.79
N THR A 206 -7.18 -10.63 15.56
CA THR A 206 -7.04 -9.62 16.63
C THR A 206 -8.33 -9.39 17.40
N ARG A 207 -9.49 -9.66 16.81
CA ARG A 207 -10.78 -9.64 17.50
C ARG A 207 -10.81 -10.61 18.68
N GLY A 208 -10.22 -11.81 18.53
CA GLY A 208 -10.12 -12.79 19.60
C GLY A 208 -9.25 -12.34 20.79
N TYR A 209 -8.33 -11.41 20.54
CA TYR A 209 -7.47 -10.80 21.56
C TYR A 209 -7.95 -9.41 22.02
N GLU A 210 -9.11 -8.97 21.55
CA GLU A 210 -9.68 -7.64 21.86
C GLU A 210 -8.71 -6.47 21.57
N LYS A 211 -7.89 -6.60 20.49
CA LYS A 211 -6.91 -5.57 20.15
C LYS A 211 -7.47 -4.63 19.09
N PRO A 212 -7.40 -3.30 19.29
CA PRO A 212 -7.70 -2.33 18.27
C PRO A 212 -6.95 -2.66 16.98
N THR A 213 -7.66 -2.67 15.86
CA THR A 213 -7.06 -3.07 14.58
C THR A 213 -7.51 -2.14 13.49
N THR A 214 -6.55 -1.45 12.91
CA THR A 214 -6.75 -0.57 11.74
C THR A 214 -6.34 -1.30 10.47
N VAL A 215 -7.19 -1.22 9.42
CA VAL A 215 -6.89 -1.76 8.09
C VAL A 215 -6.94 -0.65 7.04
N SER A 216 -5.95 -0.61 6.16
CA SER A 216 -5.89 0.36 5.06
C SER A 216 -6.46 -0.24 3.78
N LEU A 217 -7.67 0.20 3.39
CA LEU A 217 -8.43 -0.43 2.31
C LEU A 217 -8.03 0.08 0.93
N ASN A 218 -7.92 -0.83 -0.02
CA ASN A 218 -7.62 -0.60 -1.43
C ASN A 218 -8.87 -0.72 -2.31
N SER A 219 -9.91 0.06 -2.06
CA SER A 219 -11.13 0.05 -2.87
C SER A 219 -10.91 0.65 -4.27
N LEU A 220 -11.84 0.37 -5.20
CA LEU A 220 -11.89 1.07 -6.49
C LEU A 220 -12.08 2.56 -6.25
N MET A 221 -11.22 3.41 -6.85
CA MET A 221 -11.32 4.86 -6.76
C MET A 221 -11.17 5.49 -8.15
N VAL A 222 -11.97 6.52 -8.42
CA VAL A 222 -11.94 7.27 -9.68
C VAL A 222 -11.60 8.73 -9.44
N ASP A 223 -12.40 9.47 -8.67
CA ASP A 223 -12.17 10.89 -8.40
C ASP A 223 -11.29 11.15 -7.16
N GLY A 224 -11.38 10.29 -6.15
CA GLY A 224 -10.66 10.44 -4.89
C GLY A 224 -11.23 11.54 -3.96
N LEU A 225 -12.36 12.16 -4.29
CA LEU A 225 -12.92 13.34 -3.64
C LEU A 225 -14.30 13.10 -3.00
N GLY A 226 -14.78 11.85 -2.99
CA GLY A 226 -16.07 11.49 -2.39
C GLY A 226 -17.29 11.79 -3.25
N MET A 227 -17.13 12.12 -4.53
CA MET A 227 -18.25 12.53 -5.40
C MET A 227 -18.84 11.37 -6.20
N CYS A 228 -18.00 10.46 -6.76
CA CYS A 228 -18.47 9.42 -7.67
C CYS A 228 -19.04 8.17 -6.96
N GLY A 229 -18.74 7.97 -5.68
CA GLY A 229 -19.21 6.83 -4.90
C GLY A 229 -18.61 5.47 -5.30
N ALA A 230 -17.60 5.44 -6.18
CA ALA A 230 -16.95 4.20 -6.62
C ALA A 230 -16.29 3.46 -5.46
N CYS A 231 -15.71 4.19 -4.51
CA CYS A 231 -14.95 3.69 -3.38
C CYS A 231 -15.77 3.37 -2.12
N ARG A 232 -17.10 3.29 -2.23
CA ARG A 232 -17.95 3.00 -1.06
C ARG A 232 -17.67 1.63 -0.48
N VAL A 233 -17.74 1.54 0.83
CA VAL A 233 -17.55 0.35 1.65
C VAL A 233 -18.48 0.43 2.87
N THR A 234 -18.98 -0.68 3.35
CA THR A 234 -19.75 -0.72 4.60
C THR A 234 -18.80 -0.96 5.78
N VAL A 235 -18.87 -0.05 6.77
CA VAL A 235 -18.10 -0.13 8.01
C VAL A 235 -19.05 0.08 9.20
N GLY A 236 -19.19 -0.93 10.06
CA GLY A 236 -20.09 -0.87 11.21
C GLY A 236 -21.57 -0.72 10.82
N GLY A 237 -21.96 -1.22 9.66
CA GLY A 237 -23.31 -1.10 9.11
C GLY A 237 -23.59 0.24 8.40
N GLU A 238 -22.63 1.15 8.35
CA GLU A 238 -22.75 2.44 7.67
C GLU A 238 -21.95 2.47 6.38
N MET A 239 -22.51 3.09 5.34
CA MET A 239 -21.76 3.35 4.10
C MET A 239 -20.73 4.46 4.31
N LYS A 240 -19.48 4.18 3.97
CA LYS A 240 -18.35 5.11 3.98
C LYS A 240 -17.73 5.21 2.58
N PHE A 241 -17.05 6.31 2.32
CA PHE A 241 -16.24 6.51 1.11
C PHE A 241 -14.76 6.39 1.46
N THR A 242 -14.10 5.32 1.01
CA THR A 242 -12.69 5.05 1.33
C THR A 242 -11.79 6.24 1.01
N CYS A 243 -12.09 7.02 -0.03
CA CYS A 243 -11.26 8.14 -0.46
C CYS A 243 -11.35 9.40 0.44
N VAL A 244 -12.40 9.56 1.24
CA VAL A 244 -12.58 10.75 2.10
C VAL A 244 -12.82 10.41 3.57
N ASP A 245 -13.38 9.22 3.87
CA ASP A 245 -13.58 8.73 5.23
C ASP A 245 -12.42 7.88 5.72
N GLY A 246 -11.63 7.30 4.79
CA GLY A 246 -10.48 6.44 5.00
C GLY A 246 -9.20 7.02 4.38
N PRO A 247 -8.27 6.17 3.91
CA PRO A 247 -8.44 4.74 3.55
C PRO A 247 -8.44 3.76 4.74
N GLU A 248 -8.14 4.26 5.92
CA GLU A 248 -8.02 3.44 7.12
C GLU A 248 -9.33 3.38 7.91
N PHE A 249 -9.67 2.17 8.36
CA PHE A 249 -10.89 1.89 9.11
C PHE A 249 -10.63 0.85 10.20
N ASP A 250 -11.50 0.84 11.21
CA ASP A 250 -11.58 -0.24 12.20
C ASP A 250 -11.86 -1.57 11.48
N GLY A 251 -10.82 -2.44 11.44
CA GLY A 251 -10.88 -3.72 10.74
C GLY A 251 -11.96 -4.66 11.27
N HIS A 252 -12.35 -4.50 12.52
CA HIS A 252 -13.41 -5.28 13.13
C HIS A 252 -14.83 -4.90 12.65
N LYS A 253 -14.96 -3.75 11.96
CA LYS A 253 -16.26 -3.23 11.48
C LYS A 253 -16.39 -3.27 9.97
N VAL A 254 -15.31 -3.54 9.23
CA VAL A 254 -15.35 -3.60 7.75
C VAL A 254 -16.12 -4.80 7.26
N ASP A 255 -17.03 -4.60 6.30
CA ASP A 255 -17.63 -5.67 5.50
C ASP A 255 -16.68 -6.10 4.37
N PHE A 256 -15.80 -7.04 4.69
CA PHE A 256 -14.82 -7.57 3.72
C PHE A 256 -15.48 -8.39 2.59
N ALA A 257 -16.68 -8.94 2.80
CA ALA A 257 -17.39 -9.69 1.77
C ALA A 257 -17.90 -8.74 0.68
N GLU A 258 -18.54 -7.62 1.08
CA GLU A 258 -18.94 -6.56 0.16
C GLU A 258 -17.71 -6.00 -0.58
N LEU A 259 -16.65 -5.66 0.13
CA LEU A 259 -15.42 -5.10 -0.48
C LEU A 259 -14.86 -6.01 -1.57
N ARG A 260 -14.76 -7.33 -1.32
CA ARG A 260 -14.30 -8.30 -2.33
C ARG A 260 -15.20 -8.37 -3.55
N THR A 261 -16.52 -8.36 -3.33
CA THR A 261 -17.50 -8.37 -4.41
C THR A 261 -17.33 -7.14 -5.29
N ARG A 262 -17.17 -5.97 -4.69
CA ARG A 262 -16.98 -4.71 -5.42
C ARG A 262 -15.67 -4.67 -6.19
N LEU A 263 -14.57 -5.12 -5.62
CA LEU A 263 -13.29 -5.23 -6.29
C LEU A 263 -13.31 -6.18 -7.49
N GLY A 264 -14.24 -7.14 -7.49
CA GLY A 264 -14.45 -8.06 -8.61
C GLY A 264 -15.33 -7.52 -9.75
N SER A 265 -15.95 -6.34 -9.60
CA SER A 265 -17.00 -5.86 -10.52
C SER A 265 -16.54 -5.63 -11.97
N PHE A 266 -15.25 -5.35 -12.20
CA PHE A 266 -14.71 -5.03 -13.51
C PHE A 266 -13.68 -6.06 -14.03
N ARG A 267 -13.62 -7.26 -13.43
CA ARG A 267 -12.62 -8.29 -13.81
C ARG A 267 -12.63 -8.65 -15.29
N THR A 268 -13.81 -8.72 -15.90
CA THR A 268 -13.94 -9.04 -17.34
C THR A 268 -13.38 -7.91 -18.21
N GLN A 269 -13.75 -6.67 -17.91
CA GLN A 269 -13.26 -5.48 -18.62
C GLN A 269 -11.75 -5.29 -18.43
N GLU A 270 -11.23 -5.51 -17.23
CA GLU A 270 -9.80 -5.49 -16.94
C GLU A 270 -9.04 -6.56 -17.73
N GLY A 271 -9.63 -7.76 -17.86
CA GLY A 271 -9.09 -8.84 -18.70
C GLY A 271 -8.98 -8.42 -20.16
N GLN A 272 -10.05 -7.90 -20.74
CA GLN A 272 -10.10 -7.41 -22.11
C GLN A 272 -9.09 -6.26 -22.35
N ALA A 273 -9.03 -5.29 -21.44
CA ALA A 273 -8.09 -4.17 -21.55
C ALA A 273 -6.60 -4.58 -21.51
N ARG A 274 -6.29 -5.73 -20.89
CA ARG A 274 -4.92 -6.31 -20.93
C ARG A 274 -4.62 -6.98 -22.28
N GLU A 275 -5.60 -7.67 -22.85
CA GLU A 275 -5.45 -8.36 -24.15
C GLU A 275 -5.33 -7.37 -25.32
N GLU A 276 -6.04 -6.23 -25.27
CA GLU A 276 -6.00 -5.18 -26.30
C GLU A 276 -4.66 -4.43 -26.37
N ARG A 277 -3.82 -4.54 -25.36
CA ARG A 277 -2.49 -3.94 -25.33
C ARG A 277 -1.46 -5.01 -24.96
N PRO A 278 -1.05 -5.87 -25.94
CA PRO A 278 0.06 -6.78 -25.70
C PRO A 278 1.30 -5.97 -25.29
N CYS A 279 2.02 -6.51 -24.34
CA CYS A 279 3.20 -5.86 -23.75
C CYS A 279 4.21 -5.46 -24.85
N ASN A 280 4.40 -4.17 -25.10
CA ASN A 280 5.37 -3.61 -26.05
C ASN A 280 6.84 -3.94 -25.68
N CYS A 281 7.07 -4.72 -24.64
CA CYS A 281 8.41 -5.17 -24.24
C CYS A 281 9.06 -6.08 -25.28
N MET A 282 8.27 -6.80 -26.10
CA MET A 282 8.80 -7.70 -27.14
C MET A 282 9.08 -6.95 -28.46
N ASP A 283 8.28 -5.93 -28.79
CA ASP A 283 8.45 -5.18 -30.03
C ASP A 283 9.69 -4.27 -29.99
N LYS A 284 9.98 -3.63 -28.85
CA LYS A 284 11.21 -2.83 -28.68
C LYS A 284 12.51 -3.64 -28.65
N LEU A 285 12.44 -4.95 -28.42
CA LEU A 285 13.58 -5.87 -28.51
C LEU A 285 13.80 -6.38 -29.94
N ALA A 286 12.76 -6.40 -30.77
CA ALA A 286 12.86 -6.74 -32.19
C ALA A 286 13.47 -5.59 -33.02
N GLU A 287 13.06 -4.34 -32.77
CA GLU A 287 13.60 -3.16 -33.47
C GLU A 287 15.09 -2.87 -33.19
N LYS A 288 15.63 -3.33 -32.03
CA LYS A 288 17.07 -3.18 -31.71
C LYS A 288 17.98 -4.29 -32.31
N LYS A 289 17.43 -5.21 -33.08
CA LYS A 289 18.22 -6.26 -33.76
C LYS A 289 18.40 -6.04 -35.26
N GLU A 290 17.87 -4.94 -35.79
CA GLU A 290 18.00 -4.57 -37.23
C GLU A 290 18.90 -3.34 -37.49
N ASP A 291 19.62 -2.81 -36.45
CA ASP A 291 20.66 -1.80 -36.61
C ASP A 291 22.08 -2.37 -36.34
#